data_a441d55082c152fb8d37c40c046dee4a
#
_entry.id   a441d55082c152fb8d37c40c046dee4a
#
_cell.length_a   1.000
_cell.length_b   1.000
_cell.length_c   1.000
_cell.angle_alpha   90.00
_cell.angle_beta   90.00
_cell.angle_gamma   90.00
#
_symmetry.space_group_name_H-M   'P 1'
#
loop_
_entity.id
_entity.type
_entity.pdbx_description
1 polymer ?
#
loop_
_entity_poly.entity_id
_entity_poly.type
_entity_poly.pdbx_seq_one_letter_code
_entity_poly.pdbx_strand_id
1 'polypeptide(L)'
;MIVAAAGLNILFSALMSFLVSDYGITSESQDALLSSRMLFQILGMGIAVPVTEELIFRGLVYRKLERYVSVKKAVLLGAAIFAVYHGNLLQILFAFPMVILLNLLYHRFEDLRVPVLFHAVSNLMAVLLAAI
;
A
#
# COMPACT_ATOMS: atom_id res chain seq x y z
N MET A 1 -2.26 -11.12 11.12
CA MET A 1 -2.26 -10.31 9.88
C MET A 1 -3.19 -9.10 9.98
N ILE A 2 -4.49 -9.25 10.26
CA ILE A 2 -5.45 -8.13 10.35
C ILE A 2 -5.01 -7.09 11.40
N VAL A 3 -4.64 -7.51 12.60
CA VAL A 3 -4.16 -6.62 13.67
C VAL A 3 -2.90 -5.86 13.26
N ALA A 4 -1.96 -6.52 12.56
CA ALA A 4 -0.75 -5.87 12.07
C ALA A 4 -1.05 -4.85 10.96
N ALA A 5 -1.96 -5.18 10.02
CA ALA A 5 -2.41 -4.26 8.98
C ALA A 5 -3.13 -3.04 9.57
N ALA A 6 -4.02 -3.25 10.54
CA ALA A 6 -4.73 -2.19 11.24
C ALA A 6 -3.76 -1.29 12.05
N GLY A 7 -2.85 -1.89 12.81
CA GLY A 7 -1.85 -1.16 13.60
C GLY A 7 -0.94 -0.30 12.71
N LEU A 8 -0.47 -0.86 11.61
CA LEU A 8 0.34 -0.11 10.64
C LEU A 8 -0.45 1.04 10.02
N ASN A 9 -1.71 0.81 9.65
CA ASN A 9 -2.58 1.84 9.10
C ASN A 9 -2.82 2.99 10.09
N ILE A 10 -3.13 2.69 11.35
CA ILE A 10 -3.31 3.69 12.41
C ILE A 10 -2.03 4.52 12.59
N LEU A 11 -0.87 3.86 12.68
CA LEU A 11 0.42 4.54 12.80
C LEU A 11 0.66 5.49 11.62
N PHE A 12 0.42 5.02 10.40
CA PHE A 12 0.58 5.84 9.21
C PHE A 12 -0.44 6.97 9.12
N SER A 13 -1.69 6.74 9.50
CA SER A 13 -2.72 7.79 9.54
C SER A 13 -2.33 8.91 10.51
N ALA A 14 -1.81 8.57 11.69
CA ALA A 14 -1.30 9.54 12.64
C ALA A 14 -0.09 10.31 12.08
N LEU A 15 0.86 9.63 11.45
CA LEU A 15 2.00 10.27 10.80
C LEU A 15 1.56 11.20 9.66
N MET A 16 0.61 10.77 8.83
CA MET A 16 0.07 11.61 7.76
C MET A 16 -0.64 12.84 8.28
N SER A 17 -1.47 12.70 9.32
CA SER A 17 -2.12 13.83 9.98
C SER A 17 -1.10 14.85 10.49
N PHE A 18 -0.03 14.39 11.09
CA PHE A 18 1.08 15.24 11.55
C PHE A 18 1.75 15.97 10.37
N LEU A 19 2.09 15.25 9.29
CA LEU A 19 2.73 15.84 8.11
C LEU A 19 1.84 16.87 7.40
N VAL A 20 0.54 16.60 7.32
CA VAL A 20 -0.44 17.55 6.73
C VAL A 20 -0.58 18.78 7.61
N SER A 21 -0.73 18.60 8.94
CA SER A 21 -0.95 19.73 9.85
C SER A 21 0.28 20.62 10.00
N ASP A 22 1.47 20.04 10.14
CA ASP A 22 2.67 20.79 10.48
C ASP A 22 3.46 21.26 9.24
N TYR A 23 3.35 20.54 8.12
CA TYR A 23 4.11 20.85 6.90
C TYR A 23 3.24 21.19 5.69
N GLY A 24 1.91 21.12 5.80
CA GLY A 24 0.98 21.46 4.72
C GLY A 24 1.09 20.53 3.49
N ILE A 25 1.60 19.31 3.65
CA ILE A 25 1.76 18.36 2.56
C ILE A 25 0.39 17.73 2.26
N THR A 26 -0.21 18.06 1.12
CA THR A 26 -1.54 17.59 0.70
C THR A 26 -1.47 16.71 -0.55
N SER A 27 -2.52 15.97 -0.84
CA SER A 27 -2.66 15.13 -2.02
C SER A 27 -4.06 15.27 -2.61
N GLU A 28 -4.20 16.08 -3.67
CA GLU A 28 -5.46 16.27 -4.38
C GLU A 28 -6.06 14.94 -4.90
N SER A 29 -5.21 14.02 -5.35
CA SER A 29 -5.64 12.71 -5.83
C SER A 29 -6.23 11.85 -4.71
N GLN A 30 -5.64 11.90 -3.51
CA GLN A 30 -6.16 11.19 -2.34
C GLN A 30 -7.47 11.80 -1.86
N ASP A 31 -7.57 13.12 -1.82
CA ASP A 31 -8.78 13.84 -1.42
C ASP A 31 -9.94 13.54 -2.39
N ALA A 32 -9.67 13.53 -3.70
CA ALA A 32 -10.65 13.17 -4.72
C ALA A 32 -11.15 11.72 -4.58
N LEU A 33 -10.27 10.77 -4.27
CA LEU A 33 -10.64 9.38 -4.03
C LEU A 33 -11.51 9.23 -2.78
N LEU A 34 -11.14 9.89 -1.68
CA LEU A 34 -11.87 9.85 -0.41
C LEU A 34 -13.20 10.62 -0.44
N SER A 35 -13.39 11.55 -1.37
CA SER A 35 -14.67 12.26 -1.59
C SER A 35 -15.69 11.47 -2.41
N SER A 36 -15.30 10.35 -3.01
CA SER A 36 -16.19 9.50 -3.79
C SER A 36 -17.18 8.74 -2.90
N ARG A 37 -18.23 8.16 -3.50
CA ARG A 37 -19.22 7.37 -2.74
C ARG A 37 -18.53 6.17 -2.07
N MET A 38 -18.84 5.92 -0.80
CA MET A 38 -18.24 4.88 0.04
C MET A 38 -18.23 3.49 -0.64
N LEU A 39 -19.29 3.15 -1.40
CA LEU A 39 -19.34 1.89 -2.16
C LEU A 39 -18.19 1.79 -3.17
N PHE A 40 -17.89 2.87 -3.90
CA PHE A 40 -16.78 2.90 -4.86
C PHE A 40 -15.43 2.84 -4.17
N GLN A 41 -15.29 3.45 -2.99
CA GLN A 41 -14.08 3.35 -2.18
C GLN A 41 -13.84 1.91 -1.72
N ILE A 42 -14.87 1.23 -1.21
CA ILE A 42 -14.76 -0.16 -0.75
C ILE A 42 -14.42 -1.10 -1.91
N LEU A 43 -15.18 -1.05 -3.00
CA LEU A 43 -15.00 -1.96 -4.13
C LEU A 43 -13.72 -1.63 -4.93
N GLY A 44 -13.47 -0.35 -5.18
CA GLY A 44 -12.31 0.11 -5.93
C GLY A 44 -11.03 0.04 -5.10
N MET A 45 -10.91 0.92 -4.11
CA MET A 45 -9.69 1.07 -3.32
C MET A 45 -9.46 -0.13 -2.37
N GLY A 46 -10.54 -0.68 -1.79
CA GLY A 46 -10.43 -1.79 -0.83
C GLY A 46 -10.22 -3.15 -1.47
N ILE A 47 -10.66 -3.38 -2.70
CA ILE A 47 -10.60 -4.71 -3.34
C ILE A 47 -9.90 -4.67 -4.69
N ALA A 48 -10.43 -3.94 -5.68
CA ALA A 48 -9.94 -4.02 -7.05
C ALA A 48 -8.50 -3.51 -7.19
N VAL A 49 -8.18 -2.39 -6.57
CA VAL A 49 -6.81 -1.81 -6.59
C VAL A 49 -5.80 -2.75 -5.93
N PRO A 50 -5.99 -3.24 -4.69
CA PRO A 50 -5.06 -4.19 -4.09
C PRO A 50 -4.84 -5.45 -4.93
N VAL A 51 -5.91 -6.05 -5.46
CA VAL A 51 -5.78 -7.24 -6.30
C VAL A 51 -4.94 -6.96 -7.54
N THR A 52 -5.23 -5.88 -8.25
CA THR A 52 -4.53 -5.51 -9.49
C THR A 52 -3.06 -5.17 -9.21
N GLU A 53 -2.81 -4.39 -8.17
CA GLU A 53 -1.45 -3.99 -7.81
C GLU A 53 -0.59 -5.17 -7.35
N GLU A 54 -1.14 -6.08 -6.54
CA GLU A 54 -0.41 -7.26 -6.11
C GLU A 54 -0.09 -8.20 -7.29
N LEU A 55 -1.01 -8.39 -8.22
CA LEU A 55 -0.76 -9.17 -9.43
C LEU A 55 0.38 -8.58 -10.27
N ILE A 56 0.40 -7.26 -10.45
CA ILE A 56 1.44 -6.59 -11.22
C ILE A 56 2.76 -6.57 -10.46
N PHE A 57 2.76 -6.05 -9.23
CA PHE A 57 4.00 -5.76 -8.52
C PHE A 57 4.63 -6.99 -7.86
N ARG A 58 3.84 -7.93 -7.30
CA ARG A 58 4.39 -9.19 -6.75
C ARG A 58 4.40 -10.27 -7.79
N GLY A 59 3.33 -10.43 -8.54
CA GLY A 59 3.22 -11.46 -9.57
C GLY A 59 4.21 -11.30 -10.73
N LEU A 60 4.50 -10.07 -11.15
CA LEU A 60 5.39 -9.81 -12.28
C LEU A 60 6.70 -9.14 -11.86
N VAL A 61 6.64 -7.93 -11.28
CA VAL A 61 7.84 -7.10 -11.04
C VAL A 61 8.76 -7.74 -10.00
N TYR A 62 8.27 -7.97 -8.79
CA TYR A 62 9.07 -8.53 -7.69
C TYR A 62 9.59 -9.93 -8.03
N ARG A 63 8.72 -10.80 -8.55
CA ARG A 63 9.09 -12.16 -8.97
C ARG A 63 10.16 -12.16 -10.05
N LYS A 64 10.15 -11.15 -10.94
CA LYS A 64 11.21 -11.00 -11.93
C LYS A 64 12.51 -10.51 -11.30
N LEU A 65 12.45 -9.54 -10.40
CA LEU A 65 13.63 -9.01 -9.70
C LEU A 65 14.37 -10.10 -8.91
N GLU A 66 13.65 -10.98 -8.19
CA GLU A 66 14.26 -12.09 -7.44
C GLU A 66 15.14 -13.03 -8.28
N ARG A 67 14.93 -13.08 -9.59
CA ARG A 67 15.73 -13.91 -10.50
C ARG A 67 17.09 -13.31 -10.86
N TYR A 68 17.24 -11.98 -10.70
CA TYR A 68 18.45 -11.26 -11.14
C TYR A 68 19.24 -10.64 -10.01
N VAL A 69 18.62 -10.40 -8.86
CA VAL A 69 19.26 -9.77 -7.71
C VAL A 69 18.95 -10.52 -6.43
N SER A 70 19.74 -10.27 -5.37
CA SER A 70 19.46 -10.85 -4.05
C SER A 70 18.09 -10.42 -3.51
N VAL A 71 17.49 -11.24 -2.65
CA VAL A 71 16.18 -10.99 -2.04
C VAL A 71 16.09 -9.60 -1.41
N LYS A 72 17.13 -9.19 -0.66
CA LYS A 72 17.16 -7.83 -0.06
C LYS A 72 17.07 -6.73 -1.11
N LYS A 73 17.81 -6.87 -2.21
CA LYS A 73 17.75 -5.89 -3.31
C LYS A 73 16.40 -5.95 -4.03
N ALA A 74 15.85 -7.13 -4.27
CA ALA A 74 14.52 -7.29 -4.90
C ALA A 74 13.42 -6.64 -4.05
N VAL A 75 13.44 -6.82 -2.73
CA VAL A 75 12.51 -6.21 -1.78
C VAL A 75 12.57 -4.68 -1.87
N LEU A 76 13.78 -4.09 -1.79
CA LEU A 76 13.94 -2.65 -1.80
C LEU A 76 13.63 -2.02 -3.17
N LEU A 77 14.12 -2.62 -4.25
CA LEU A 77 13.84 -2.14 -5.62
C LEU A 77 12.35 -2.24 -5.96
N GLY A 78 11.72 -3.37 -5.64
CA GLY A 78 10.29 -3.54 -5.83
C GLY A 78 9.47 -2.53 -5.04
N ALA A 79 9.88 -2.23 -3.80
CA ALA A 79 9.23 -1.20 -2.99
C ALA A 79 9.43 0.21 -3.57
N ALA A 80 10.63 0.53 -4.05
CA ALA A 80 10.91 1.82 -4.66
C ALA A 80 10.11 2.02 -5.96
N ILE A 81 10.07 1.01 -6.84
CA ILE A 81 9.30 1.06 -8.09
C ILE A 81 7.81 1.29 -7.79
N PHE A 82 7.24 0.53 -6.85
CA PHE A 82 5.85 0.68 -6.45
C PHE A 82 5.56 2.07 -5.86
N ALA A 83 6.42 2.54 -4.95
CA ALA A 83 6.23 3.83 -4.30
C ALA A 83 6.26 4.99 -5.32
N VAL A 84 7.26 4.99 -6.21
CA VAL A 84 7.39 6.02 -7.27
C VAL A 84 6.21 5.97 -8.25
N TYR A 85 5.65 4.80 -8.52
CA TYR A 85 4.46 4.66 -9.37
C TYR A 85 3.27 5.52 -8.89
N HIS A 86 3.15 5.78 -7.59
CA HIS A 86 2.07 6.61 -7.04
C HIS A 86 2.20 8.11 -7.35
N GLY A 87 3.40 8.60 -7.69
CA GLY A 87 3.62 9.98 -8.14
C GLY A 87 3.34 11.07 -7.11
N ASN A 88 3.05 10.73 -5.87
CA ASN A 88 2.68 11.63 -4.79
C ASN A 88 3.52 11.37 -3.54
N LEU A 89 4.09 12.43 -2.95
CA LEU A 89 5.04 12.31 -1.83
C LEU A 89 4.44 11.60 -0.62
N LEU A 90 3.19 11.93 -0.24
CA LEU A 90 2.52 11.27 0.88
C LEU A 90 2.33 9.77 0.62
N GLN A 91 1.87 9.45 -0.59
CA GLN A 91 1.69 8.05 -0.97
C GLN A 91 3.02 7.30 -1.08
N ILE A 92 4.09 7.95 -1.54
CA ILE A 92 5.44 7.36 -1.57
C ILE A 92 5.90 7.01 -0.15
N LEU A 93 5.77 7.94 0.79
CA LEU A 93 6.17 7.75 2.19
C LEU A 93 5.39 6.62 2.87
N PHE A 94 4.09 6.50 2.56
CA PHE A 94 3.26 5.42 3.06
C PHE A 94 3.55 4.09 2.33
N ALA A 95 3.56 4.11 1.00
CA ALA A 95 3.65 2.91 0.19
C ALA A 95 5.00 2.21 0.35
N PHE A 96 6.10 2.94 0.42
CA PHE A 96 7.43 2.34 0.46
C PHE A 96 7.62 1.34 1.61
N PRO A 97 7.40 1.69 2.90
CA PRO A 97 7.52 0.72 3.99
C PRO A 97 6.45 -0.38 3.95
N MET A 98 5.22 -0.03 3.52
CA MET A 98 4.16 -1.02 3.35
C MET A 98 4.57 -2.09 2.32
N VAL A 99 5.12 -1.68 1.20
CA VAL A 99 5.52 -2.58 0.12
C VAL A 99 6.73 -3.42 0.48
N ILE A 100 7.66 -2.91 1.28
CA ILE A 100 8.71 -3.76 1.88
C ILE A 100 8.07 -4.94 2.61
N LEU A 101 7.08 -4.68 3.47
CA LEU A 101 6.39 -5.73 4.20
C LEU A 101 5.65 -6.70 3.27
N LEU A 102 4.93 -6.18 2.26
CA LEU A 102 4.21 -7.00 1.29
C LEU A 102 5.14 -7.89 0.45
N ASN A 103 6.31 -7.36 0.05
CA ASN A 103 7.34 -8.13 -0.65
C ASN A 103 7.90 -9.25 0.25
N LEU A 104 8.15 -8.97 1.53
CA LEU A 104 8.61 -9.97 2.50
C LEU A 104 7.54 -11.03 2.77
N LEU A 105 6.27 -10.65 2.88
CA LEU A 105 5.17 -11.58 3.03
C LEU A 105 5.06 -12.49 1.79
N TYR A 106 5.13 -11.92 0.59
CA TYR A 106 5.12 -12.71 -0.63
C TYR A 106 6.31 -13.66 -0.71
N HIS A 107 7.51 -13.18 -0.43
CA HIS A 107 8.71 -14.01 -0.39
C HIS A 107 8.61 -15.16 0.62
N ARG A 108 8.04 -14.89 1.80
CA ARG A 108 7.92 -15.90 2.88
C ARG A 108 6.89 -16.98 2.59
N PHE A 109 5.77 -16.63 1.96
CA PHE A 109 4.65 -17.54 1.77
C PHE A 109 4.52 -18.07 0.33
N GLU A 110 5.14 -17.41 -0.63
CA GLU A 110 5.07 -17.71 -2.08
C GLU A 110 3.63 -17.80 -2.61
N ASP A 111 2.70 -17.11 -1.94
CA ASP A 111 1.27 -17.08 -2.24
C ASP A 111 0.77 -15.63 -2.34
N LEU A 112 0.30 -15.23 -3.52
CA LEU A 112 -0.21 -13.89 -3.78
C LEU A 112 -1.44 -13.52 -2.94
N ARG A 113 -2.21 -14.50 -2.48
CA ARG A 113 -3.38 -14.24 -1.62
C ARG A 113 -2.98 -13.58 -0.31
N VAL A 114 -1.78 -13.86 0.20
CA VAL A 114 -1.30 -13.29 1.46
C VAL A 114 -1.09 -11.77 1.36
N PRO A 115 -0.27 -11.24 0.44
CA PRO A 115 -0.13 -9.80 0.29
C PRO A 115 -1.42 -9.13 -0.22
N VAL A 116 -2.21 -9.76 -1.09
CA VAL A 116 -3.52 -9.23 -1.51
C VAL A 116 -4.44 -9.01 -0.31
N LEU A 117 -4.61 -10.00 0.55
CA LEU A 117 -5.47 -9.88 1.74
C LEU A 117 -4.94 -8.82 2.72
N PHE A 118 -3.63 -8.78 2.94
CA PHE A 118 -3.04 -7.78 3.82
C PHE A 118 -3.25 -6.36 3.27
N HIS A 119 -2.99 -6.15 1.99
CA HIS A 119 -3.16 -4.87 1.32
C HIS A 119 -4.63 -4.43 1.30
N ALA A 120 -5.55 -5.34 0.93
CA ALA A 120 -6.99 -5.06 0.93
C ALA A 120 -7.50 -4.65 2.33
N VAL A 121 -7.11 -5.37 3.38
CA VAL A 121 -7.47 -5.02 4.75
C VAL A 121 -6.91 -3.64 5.12
N SER A 122 -5.67 -3.34 4.75
CA SER A 122 -5.04 -2.04 5.01
C SER A 122 -5.80 -0.90 4.35
N ASN A 123 -6.16 -1.06 3.08
CA ASN A 123 -6.93 -0.05 2.34
C ASN A 123 -8.36 0.11 2.87
N LEU A 124 -9.04 -1.00 3.20
CA LEU A 124 -10.37 -0.95 3.82
C LEU A 124 -10.34 -0.23 5.17
N MET A 125 -9.32 -0.46 5.97
CA MET A 125 -9.13 0.28 7.24
C MET A 125 -8.93 1.77 7.00
N ALA A 126 -8.17 2.17 5.96
CA ALA A 126 -8.00 3.57 5.61
C ALA A 126 -9.32 4.22 5.19
N VAL A 127 -10.12 3.55 4.36
CA VAL A 127 -11.47 4.01 3.95
C VAL A 127 -12.39 4.18 5.15
N LEU A 128 -12.42 3.21 6.07
CA LEU A 128 -13.27 3.26 7.26
C LEU A 128 -12.84 4.36 8.23
N LEU A 129 -11.53 4.54 8.45
CA LEU A 129 -11.01 5.60 9.32
C LEU A 129 -11.25 7.00 8.75
N ALA A 130 -11.24 7.16 7.43
CA ALA A 130 -11.55 8.43 6.77
C ALA A 130 -13.05 8.78 6.81
N ALA A 131 -13.93 7.81 7.10
CA ALA A 131 -15.39 8.00 7.16
C ALA A 131 -15.90 8.41 8.56
N ILE A 132 -15.03 8.40 9.59
CA ILE A 132 -15.35 8.77 10.98
C ILE A 132 -14.83 10.18 11.26
#